data_636f6bd57eb9dac6f405e5cf5504a6ac
#
_entry.id   636f6bd57eb9dac6f405e5cf5504a6ac
#
_cell.length_a   1.000
_cell.length_b   1.000
_cell.length_c   1.000
_cell.angle_alpha   90.00
_cell.angle_beta   90.00
_cell.angle_gamma   90.00
#
_symmetry.space_group_name_H-M   'P 1'
#
loop_
_entity.id
_entity.type
_entity.pdbx_description
1 polymer ?
#
loop_
_entity_poly.entity_id
_entity_poly.type
_entity_poly.pdbx_seq_one_letter_code
_entity_poly.pdbx_strand_id
1 'polypeptide(L)'
;MGMEEYKLEAHPVSKKEAIIQGDCYRITMLTSALVRLEYNSEGVFEDRATQSVLNRDFPVPEFKVVEDEEELAIYTDSLEIHYNRKPFAANGLSIKVVGGGGGWGRNWNYGDEPSDLLGTARTLDGCDGAMKLSDDAYLKGDTPMNEKYSGKVKM
;
A
#
# COMPACT_ATOMS: atom_id res chain seq x y z
N MET A 1 -4.05 -4.64 38.92
CA MET A 1 -3.49 -4.10 37.70
C MET A 1 -4.57 -4.12 36.64
N GLY A 2 -5.14 -2.99 36.31
CA GLY A 2 -6.27 -2.93 35.42
C GLY A 2 -5.81 -2.96 33.95
N MET A 3 -6.68 -3.49 33.07
CA MET A 3 -6.41 -3.56 31.61
C MET A 3 -6.26 -2.18 30.92
N GLU A 4 -6.35 -1.08 31.66
CA GLU A 4 -6.13 0.28 31.10
C GLU A 4 -4.68 0.58 30.75
N GLU A 5 -3.73 -0.12 31.34
CA GLU A 5 -2.29 0.06 31.09
C GLU A 5 -1.85 -0.40 29.68
N TYR A 6 -2.71 -1.11 28.95
CA TYR A 6 -2.43 -1.66 27.62
C TYR A 6 -3.24 -1.01 26.49
N LYS A 7 -3.96 0.08 26.76
CA LYS A 7 -4.64 0.82 25.72
C LYS A 7 -3.65 1.61 24.90
N LEU A 8 -3.44 1.20 23.66
CA LEU A 8 -2.70 2.00 22.69
C LEU A 8 -3.52 3.22 22.33
N GLU A 9 -2.91 4.39 22.41
CA GLU A 9 -3.51 5.62 21.89
C GLU A 9 -3.61 5.51 20.37
N ALA A 10 -4.79 5.81 19.83
CA ALA A 10 -5.05 5.68 18.40
C ALA A 10 -5.76 6.93 17.87
N HIS A 11 -5.26 7.43 16.75
CA HIS A 11 -5.84 8.55 15.99
C HIS A 11 -6.22 8.08 14.58
N PRO A 12 -7.26 7.23 14.45
CA PRO A 12 -7.54 6.51 13.20
C PRO A 12 -8.23 7.34 12.14
N VAL A 13 -8.71 8.53 12.47
CA VAL A 13 -9.46 9.40 11.56
C VAL A 13 -8.52 10.42 10.93
N SER A 14 -8.52 10.48 9.60
CA SER A 14 -7.78 11.48 8.85
C SER A 14 -8.48 12.84 8.85
N LYS A 15 -7.74 13.90 8.62
CA LYS A 15 -8.29 15.24 8.42
C LYS A 15 -9.17 15.27 7.18
N LYS A 16 -10.28 15.99 7.25
CA LYS A 16 -11.27 16.05 6.15
C LYS A 16 -10.66 16.63 4.87
N GLU A 17 -9.74 17.58 5.02
CA GLU A 17 -9.06 18.24 3.92
C GLU A 17 -8.12 17.31 3.13
N ALA A 18 -7.75 16.17 3.73
CA ALA A 18 -6.94 15.13 3.09
C ALA A 18 -7.79 14.09 2.34
N ILE A 19 -9.13 14.18 2.40
CA ILE A 19 -10.04 13.16 1.88
C ILE A 19 -10.71 13.67 0.60
N ILE A 20 -10.59 12.86 -0.46
CA ILE A 20 -11.33 12.99 -1.72
C ILE A 20 -12.33 11.82 -1.77
N GLN A 21 -13.62 12.11 -1.76
CA GLN A 21 -14.64 11.09 -1.63
C GLN A 21 -15.78 11.30 -2.64
N GLY A 22 -16.16 10.22 -3.33
CA GLY A 22 -17.39 10.09 -4.08
C GLY A 22 -18.37 9.14 -3.40
N ASP A 23 -19.40 8.72 -4.12
CA ASP A 23 -20.45 7.87 -3.56
C ASP A 23 -19.92 6.49 -3.11
N CYS A 24 -19.04 5.89 -3.90
CA CYS A 24 -18.56 4.53 -3.68
C CYS A 24 -17.03 4.43 -3.44
N TYR A 25 -16.33 5.55 -3.45
CA TYR A 25 -14.88 5.54 -3.25
C TYR A 25 -14.44 6.61 -2.26
N ARG A 26 -13.32 6.35 -1.60
CA ARG A 26 -12.63 7.32 -0.77
C ARG A 26 -11.13 7.19 -0.98
N ILE A 27 -10.49 8.29 -1.32
CA ILE A 27 -9.04 8.43 -1.47
C ILE A 27 -8.57 9.39 -0.39
N THR A 28 -7.67 8.94 0.48
CA THR A 28 -7.14 9.76 1.57
C THR A 28 -5.65 9.97 1.37
N MET A 29 -5.25 11.23 1.22
CA MET A 29 -3.84 11.63 1.10
C MET A 29 -3.22 11.71 2.48
N LEU A 30 -2.53 10.65 2.92
CA LEU A 30 -1.89 10.60 4.24
C LEU A 30 -0.58 11.38 4.27
N THR A 31 0.23 11.26 3.22
CA THR A 31 1.42 12.08 2.96
C THR A 31 1.56 12.33 1.46
N SER A 32 2.56 13.06 1.01
CA SER A 32 2.83 13.21 -0.42
C SER A 32 3.17 11.90 -1.13
N ALA A 33 3.56 10.86 -0.38
CA ALA A 33 3.97 9.54 -0.90
C ALA A 33 3.14 8.37 -0.36
N LEU A 34 2.13 8.63 0.47
CA LEU A 34 1.28 7.61 1.07
C LEU A 34 -0.19 7.94 0.87
N VAL A 35 -0.90 7.05 0.22
CA VAL A 35 -2.33 7.18 -0.06
C VAL A 35 -3.09 5.96 0.46
N ARG A 36 -4.28 6.19 1.00
CA ARG A 36 -5.25 5.13 1.32
C ARG A 36 -6.35 5.14 0.27
N LEU A 37 -6.60 3.98 -0.30
CA LEU A 37 -7.61 3.75 -1.32
C LEU A 37 -8.71 2.86 -0.77
N GLU A 38 -9.96 3.27 -0.90
CA GLU A 38 -11.12 2.51 -0.45
C GLU A 38 -12.20 2.53 -1.51
N TYR A 39 -12.81 1.39 -1.74
CA TYR A 39 -13.98 1.25 -2.58
C TYR A 39 -15.03 0.40 -1.86
N ASN A 40 -16.26 0.91 -1.79
CA ASN A 40 -17.40 0.19 -1.24
C ASN A 40 -18.66 0.60 -2.00
N SER A 41 -19.36 -0.36 -2.59
CA SER A 41 -20.57 -0.11 -3.38
C SER A 41 -21.73 0.50 -2.58
N GLU A 42 -21.70 0.38 -1.25
CA GLU A 42 -22.70 0.97 -0.35
C GLU A 42 -22.24 2.33 0.22
N GLY A 43 -21.04 2.80 -0.15
CA GLY A 43 -20.49 4.08 0.32
C GLY A 43 -20.09 4.09 1.81
N VAL A 44 -19.95 2.92 2.44
CA VAL A 44 -19.56 2.79 3.85
C VAL A 44 -18.06 2.58 3.95
N PHE A 45 -17.36 3.46 4.64
CA PHE A 45 -15.91 3.43 4.78
C PHE A 45 -15.49 3.21 6.24
N GLU A 46 -14.34 2.55 6.43
CA GLU A 46 -13.87 2.16 7.75
C GLU A 46 -12.93 3.22 8.35
N ASP A 47 -13.32 3.77 9.50
CA ASP A 47 -12.54 4.77 10.23
C ASP A 47 -11.94 4.27 11.55
N ARG A 48 -12.22 3.01 11.93
CA ARG A 48 -11.62 2.43 13.14
C ARG A 48 -10.14 2.16 12.96
N ALA A 49 -9.39 2.21 14.06
CA ALA A 49 -8.02 1.74 14.08
C ALA A 49 -7.97 0.24 13.77
N THR A 50 -6.93 -0.19 13.08
CA THR A 50 -6.63 -1.59 12.84
C THR A 50 -5.37 -1.98 13.60
N GLN A 51 -5.10 -3.27 13.71
CA GLN A 51 -3.88 -3.75 14.37
C GLN A 51 -2.61 -3.20 13.74
N SER A 52 -2.61 -2.97 12.42
CA SER A 52 -1.46 -2.47 11.68
C SER A 52 -1.43 -0.96 11.51
N VAL A 53 -2.56 -0.26 11.69
CA VAL A 53 -2.67 1.19 11.45
C VAL A 53 -3.45 1.83 12.58
N LEU A 54 -2.76 2.44 13.50
CA LEU A 54 -3.33 3.11 14.68
C LEU A 54 -3.53 4.61 14.44
N ASN A 55 -2.73 5.21 13.56
CA ASN A 55 -2.76 6.65 13.31
C ASN A 55 -2.96 6.95 11.83
N ARG A 56 -3.91 7.85 11.53
CA ARG A 56 -4.15 8.45 10.21
C ARG A 56 -4.28 9.97 10.28
N ASP A 57 -4.12 10.55 11.48
CA ASP A 57 -4.12 12.01 11.67
C ASP A 57 -2.74 12.59 11.35
N PHE A 58 -2.45 12.70 10.06
CA PHE A 58 -1.24 13.31 9.54
C PHE A 58 -1.47 14.80 9.19
N PRO A 59 -0.40 15.61 9.11
CA PRO A 59 -0.47 16.89 8.44
C PRO A 59 -0.96 16.70 6.99
N VAL A 60 -1.90 17.54 6.55
CA VAL A 60 -2.42 17.47 5.19
C VAL A 60 -1.29 17.80 4.20
N PRO A 61 -0.94 16.91 3.28
CA PRO A 61 0.08 17.20 2.27
C PRO A 61 -0.46 18.20 1.23
N GLU A 62 0.43 18.87 0.53
CA GLU A 62 0.05 19.62 -0.65
C GLU A 62 -0.29 18.67 -1.80
N PHE A 63 -1.46 18.83 -2.40
CA PHE A 63 -1.88 18.09 -3.57
C PHE A 63 -2.85 18.89 -4.43
N LYS A 64 -2.90 18.55 -5.72
CA LYS A 64 -3.82 19.12 -6.69
C LYS A 64 -4.78 18.04 -7.17
N VAL A 65 -6.05 18.35 -7.22
CA VAL A 65 -7.10 17.50 -7.80
C VAL A 65 -7.54 18.09 -9.12
N VAL A 66 -7.59 17.26 -10.15
CA VAL A 66 -8.17 17.58 -11.46
C VAL A 66 -9.21 16.53 -11.75
N GLU A 67 -10.42 16.95 -12.03
CA GLU A 67 -11.55 16.06 -12.27
C GLU A 67 -12.29 16.48 -13.55
N ASP A 68 -12.59 15.52 -14.39
CA ASP A 68 -13.45 15.65 -15.55
C ASP A 68 -14.55 14.58 -15.55
N GLU A 69 -15.29 14.41 -16.66
CA GLU A 69 -16.39 13.45 -16.75
C GLU A 69 -15.92 11.98 -16.63
N GLU A 70 -14.70 11.67 -17.03
CA GLU A 70 -14.18 10.30 -17.14
C GLU A 70 -13.18 9.94 -16.03
N GLU A 71 -12.41 10.92 -15.56
CA GLU A 71 -11.27 10.69 -14.71
C GLU A 71 -11.17 11.65 -13.52
N LEU A 72 -10.66 11.12 -12.42
CA LEU A 72 -10.14 11.85 -11.27
C LEU A 72 -8.63 11.69 -11.23
N ALA A 73 -7.89 12.77 -11.37
CA ALA A 73 -6.43 12.79 -11.26
C ALA A 73 -5.99 13.56 -10.02
N ILE A 74 -5.06 13.00 -9.24
CA ILE A 74 -4.50 13.62 -8.03
C ILE A 74 -2.98 13.66 -8.16
N TYR A 75 -2.42 14.81 -7.93
CA TYR A 75 -0.99 15.09 -8.07
C TYR A 75 -0.40 15.56 -6.75
N THR A 76 0.68 14.94 -6.32
CA THR A 76 1.55 15.39 -5.25
C THR A 76 2.98 15.56 -5.77
N ASP A 77 3.91 15.96 -4.92
CA ASP A 77 5.34 15.97 -5.28
C ASP A 77 5.91 14.56 -5.54
N SER A 78 5.23 13.51 -5.03
CA SER A 78 5.73 12.14 -5.06
C SER A 78 4.87 11.18 -5.86
N LEU A 79 3.58 11.46 -6.02
CA LEU A 79 2.61 10.57 -6.65
C LEU A 79 1.75 11.29 -7.68
N GLU A 80 1.42 10.56 -8.75
CA GLU A 80 0.41 10.90 -9.74
C GLU A 80 -0.59 9.75 -9.77
N ILE A 81 -1.85 10.01 -9.38
CA ILE A 81 -2.91 9.01 -9.23
C ILE A 81 -3.95 9.28 -10.29
N HIS A 82 -4.33 8.25 -11.05
CA HIS A 82 -5.39 8.29 -12.04
C HIS A 82 -6.47 7.29 -11.71
N TYR A 83 -7.72 7.74 -11.65
CA TYR A 83 -8.85 6.91 -11.25
C TYR A 83 -10.12 7.25 -12.03
N ASN A 84 -10.76 6.23 -12.61
CA ASN A 84 -11.98 6.37 -13.42
C ASN A 84 -13.30 6.39 -12.61
N ARG A 85 -13.22 6.46 -11.28
CA ARG A 85 -14.34 6.47 -10.33
C ARG A 85 -15.30 5.26 -10.39
N LYS A 86 -14.87 4.18 -11.04
CA LYS A 86 -15.59 2.90 -11.11
C LYS A 86 -15.00 1.91 -10.09
N PRO A 87 -15.58 0.71 -9.91
CA PRO A 87 -14.96 -0.33 -9.10
C PRO A 87 -13.49 -0.51 -9.45
N PHE A 88 -12.65 -0.66 -8.44
CA PHE A 88 -11.20 -0.76 -8.64
C PHE A 88 -10.85 -1.89 -9.61
N ALA A 89 -10.14 -1.56 -10.66
CA ALA A 89 -9.71 -2.47 -11.70
C ALA A 89 -8.36 -2.00 -12.28
N ALA A 90 -7.60 -2.93 -12.88
CA ALA A 90 -6.27 -2.67 -13.40
C ALA A 90 -6.21 -1.56 -14.47
N ASN A 91 -7.28 -1.40 -15.23
CA ASN A 91 -7.42 -0.36 -16.24
C ASN A 91 -8.14 0.90 -15.74
N GLY A 92 -8.48 0.96 -14.45
CA GLY A 92 -9.29 2.04 -13.88
C GLY A 92 -8.64 2.79 -12.73
N LEU A 93 -7.59 2.23 -12.14
CA LEU A 93 -6.84 2.85 -11.05
C LEU A 93 -5.36 2.58 -11.21
N SER A 94 -4.60 3.62 -11.37
CA SER A 94 -3.13 3.55 -11.45
C SER A 94 -2.47 4.64 -10.61
N ILE A 95 -1.26 4.35 -10.14
CA ILE A 95 -0.43 5.28 -9.37
C ILE A 95 0.97 5.25 -9.95
N LYS A 96 1.48 6.44 -10.29
CA LYS A 96 2.83 6.63 -10.75
C LYS A 96 3.64 7.36 -9.69
N VAL A 97 4.84 6.88 -9.41
CA VAL A 97 5.78 7.57 -8.53
C VAL A 97 6.50 8.66 -9.33
N VAL A 98 6.41 9.89 -8.88
CA VAL A 98 7.05 11.07 -9.47
C VAL A 98 8.37 11.34 -8.76
N GLY A 99 9.40 11.74 -9.53
CA GLY A 99 10.71 12.08 -8.96
C GLY A 99 11.56 10.85 -8.58
N GLY A 100 12.86 11.04 -8.48
CA GLY A 100 13.86 10.00 -8.17
C GLY A 100 14.42 9.34 -9.45
N GLY A 101 15.73 9.40 -9.62
CA GLY A 101 16.44 8.93 -10.80
C GLY A 101 16.28 7.44 -11.08
N GLY A 102 15.80 7.07 -12.25
CA GLY A 102 15.69 5.69 -12.73
C GLY A 102 14.32 5.39 -13.34
N GLY A 103 14.26 5.21 -14.63
CA GLY A 103 13.05 5.32 -15.45
C GLY A 103 12.21 4.05 -15.64
N TRP A 104 12.38 2.97 -14.87
CA TRP A 104 11.65 1.73 -15.12
C TRP A 104 10.91 1.26 -13.86
N GLY A 105 9.62 0.89 -14.00
CA GLY A 105 8.88 0.18 -12.97
C GLY A 105 8.28 1.03 -11.85
N ARG A 106 7.85 2.25 -12.14
CA ARG A 106 7.27 3.15 -11.13
C ARG A 106 5.78 3.36 -11.24
N ASN A 107 5.14 2.58 -12.06
CA ASN A 107 3.69 2.55 -12.15
C ASN A 107 3.17 1.32 -11.42
N TRP A 108 2.17 1.53 -10.61
CA TRP A 108 1.37 0.48 -10.01
C TRP A 108 -0.06 0.59 -10.56
N ASN A 109 -0.63 -0.53 -10.98
CA ASN A 109 -2.03 -0.62 -11.33
C ASN A 109 -2.74 -1.48 -10.29
N TYR A 110 -4.00 -1.21 -10.06
CA TYR A 110 -4.78 -2.03 -9.15
C TYR A 110 -4.74 -3.51 -9.57
N GLY A 111 -4.38 -4.38 -8.64
CA GLY A 111 -4.24 -5.81 -8.90
C GLY A 111 -2.87 -6.26 -9.39
N ASP A 112 -1.91 -5.33 -9.56
CA ASP A 112 -0.52 -5.72 -9.80
C ASP A 112 -0.01 -6.60 -8.66
N GLU A 113 0.65 -7.69 -9.00
CA GLU A 113 1.28 -8.58 -8.03
C GLU A 113 2.34 -7.80 -7.22
N PRO A 114 2.32 -7.89 -5.88
CA PRO A 114 3.37 -7.28 -5.08
C PRO A 114 4.71 -7.89 -5.45
N SER A 115 5.72 -7.05 -5.63
CA SER A 115 7.10 -7.52 -5.80
C SER A 115 7.47 -8.40 -4.62
N ASP A 116 7.90 -9.63 -4.90
CA ASP A 116 8.41 -10.50 -3.86
C ASP A 116 9.68 -9.88 -3.27
N LEU A 117 9.69 -9.69 -1.96
CA LEU A 117 10.89 -9.28 -1.24
C LEU A 117 11.78 -10.52 -1.08
N LEU A 118 12.54 -10.81 -2.13
CA LEU A 118 13.44 -11.96 -2.21
C LEU A 118 14.20 -12.17 -0.90
N GLY A 119 14.05 -13.35 -0.31
CA GLY A 119 14.80 -13.77 0.88
C GLY A 119 14.08 -13.57 2.22
N THR A 120 12.80 -13.17 2.25
CA THR A 120 12.01 -13.18 3.47
C THR A 120 11.11 -14.40 3.54
N ALA A 121 11.20 -15.17 4.62
CA ALA A 121 10.21 -16.18 4.94
C ALA A 121 8.90 -15.47 5.35
N ARG A 122 7.78 -15.91 4.80
CA ARG A 122 6.47 -15.30 5.08
C ARG A 122 6.09 -15.36 6.55
N THR A 123 6.39 -16.44 7.23
CA THR A 123 6.17 -16.61 8.66
C THR A 123 7.13 -17.65 9.23
N LEU A 124 7.35 -17.61 10.53
CA LEU A 124 8.07 -18.64 11.29
C LEU A 124 7.14 -19.75 11.79
N ASP A 125 5.83 -19.61 11.57
CA ASP A 125 4.83 -20.54 12.05
C ASP A 125 4.94 -21.89 11.33
N GLY A 126 5.06 -22.95 12.08
CA GLY A 126 5.17 -24.30 11.52
C GLY A 126 6.53 -24.66 10.92
N CYS A 127 7.56 -23.84 11.11
CA CYS A 127 8.89 -24.09 10.55
C CYS A 127 9.79 -24.95 11.45
N ASP A 128 9.41 -25.18 12.69
CA ASP A 128 10.20 -25.94 13.68
C ASP A 128 11.67 -25.51 13.71
N GLY A 129 11.91 -24.19 13.63
CA GLY A 129 13.22 -23.57 13.63
C GLY A 129 14.03 -23.73 12.33
N ALA A 130 13.47 -24.32 11.29
CA ALA A 130 14.13 -24.42 9.98
C ALA A 130 13.12 -24.48 8.84
N MET A 131 13.33 -23.71 7.76
CA MET A 131 12.54 -23.76 6.56
C MET A 131 13.41 -23.97 5.33
N LYS A 132 12.98 -24.89 4.45
CA LYS A 132 13.59 -25.01 3.12
C LYS A 132 13.03 -23.88 2.27
N LEU A 133 13.87 -22.97 1.85
CA LEU A 133 13.49 -21.96 0.88
C LEU A 133 13.35 -22.64 -0.48
N SER A 134 12.21 -22.45 -1.14
CA SER A 134 12.03 -22.91 -2.51
C SER A 134 12.96 -22.12 -3.43
N ASP A 135 13.35 -22.72 -4.54
CA ASP A 135 14.20 -22.05 -5.53
C ASP A 135 13.54 -20.76 -6.06
N ASP A 136 12.22 -20.70 -6.03
CA ASP A 136 11.43 -19.52 -6.39
C ASP A 136 11.49 -18.39 -5.36
N ALA A 137 11.82 -18.66 -4.10
CA ALA A 137 11.91 -17.64 -3.06
C ALA A 137 13.09 -16.67 -3.27
N TYR A 138 14.08 -17.07 -4.07
CA TYR A 138 15.26 -16.27 -4.36
C TYR A 138 15.29 -15.69 -5.77
N LEU A 139 14.29 -15.98 -6.62
CA LEU A 139 14.55 -15.98 -8.05
C LEU A 139 13.57 -15.33 -8.96
N LYS A 140 12.74 -14.48 -8.49
CA LYS A 140 12.07 -13.54 -9.41
C LYS A 140 12.93 -12.32 -9.73
N GLY A 141 14.21 -12.47 -9.79
CA GLY A 141 15.15 -11.50 -10.31
C GLY A 141 16.36 -12.25 -10.83
N ASP A 142 16.80 -11.93 -12.02
CA ASP A 142 18.00 -12.45 -12.70
C ASP A 142 19.30 -12.19 -11.90
N THR A 143 19.36 -12.62 -10.66
CA THR A 143 20.58 -12.51 -9.86
C THR A 143 21.22 -13.88 -9.65
N PRO A 144 22.50 -14.05 -9.99
CA PRO A 144 23.25 -15.30 -9.84
C PRO A 144 23.45 -15.75 -8.39
N MET A 145 22.75 -15.19 -7.44
CA MET A 145 22.84 -15.55 -6.01
C MET A 145 22.27 -16.91 -5.67
N ASN A 146 21.57 -17.51 -6.57
CA ASN A 146 20.78 -18.70 -6.42
C ASN A 146 21.50 -19.96 -6.11
N GLU A 147 22.53 -20.24 -6.88
CA GLU A 147 23.29 -21.48 -6.73
C GLU A 147 24.09 -21.52 -5.42
N LYS A 148 24.37 -20.35 -4.86
CA LYS A 148 25.21 -20.22 -3.67
C LYS A 148 24.43 -20.32 -2.35
N TYR A 149 23.11 -20.13 -2.38
CA TYR A 149 22.25 -20.06 -1.20
C TYR A 149 21.05 -21.01 -1.20
N SER A 150 20.99 -21.96 -2.13
CA SER A 150 20.03 -23.06 -2.10
C SER A 150 20.33 -23.97 -0.91
N GLY A 151 19.90 -23.60 0.27
CA GLY A 151 20.17 -24.33 1.49
C GLY A 151 19.08 -24.14 2.54
N LYS A 152 19.09 -24.99 3.55
CA LYS A 152 18.26 -24.82 4.73
C LYS A 152 18.77 -23.59 5.52
N VAL A 153 17.93 -22.57 5.67
CA VAL A 153 18.20 -21.52 6.64
C VAL A 153 17.80 -22.06 8.01
N LYS A 154 18.78 -22.22 8.88
CA LYS A 154 18.51 -22.38 10.32
C LYS A 154 18.36 -20.97 10.88
N MET A 155 17.21 -20.70 11.44
CA MET A 155 16.97 -19.52 12.26
C MET A 155 17.28 -19.81 13.70
#